data_de54879ccbbf91dad939e44b1728ab96
#
_entry.id   de54879ccbbf91dad939e44b1728ab96
#
_cell.length_a   1.000
_cell.length_b   1.000
_cell.length_c   1.000
_cell.angle_alpha   90.00
_cell.angle_beta   90.00
_cell.angle_gamma   90.00
#
_symmetry.space_group_name_H-M   'P 1'
#
loop_
_entity.id
_entity.type
_entity.pdbx_description
1 polymer ?
#
loop_
_entity_poly.entity_id
_entity_poly.type
_entity_poly.pdbx_seq_one_letter_code
_entity_poly.pdbx_strand_id
1 'polypeptide(L)'
;AEVVSYFRWRQAPFAQEQMHAGLQRPDGIAAPGLAEATQVDKELKEFKGIQQVQSKVALVFDYESCWAWEIQPQGKDFSYFELVYDYYKALRSLGLSVDILPPTQKDLSDYKVIVMPGLMHIDKALELAIESFKGVLIAGPRTGSKTANMNIPKQLPPIVPGIEGTVASVETLRPNASIAIEAGGKFNCWMENLINCNNIIERCNDGRPAIIGQKNRQYLAGWPDQEVLKRILSDVCSAQNVSITQLPDCVRVRDTLKHRFWFNYSETESIVGGIKLPPSGVIWESL
;
A
#
# COMPACT_ATOMS: atom_id res chain seq x y z
N ALA A 1 0.28 7.14 15.73
CA ALA A 1 1.44 7.33 16.65
C ALA A 1 0.93 7.63 18.04
N GLU A 2 1.56 7.07 19.07
CA GLU A 2 1.23 7.32 20.49
C GLU A 2 1.97 8.56 20.99
N VAL A 3 3.07 8.92 20.37
CA VAL A 3 3.90 10.07 20.71
C VAL A 3 4.31 10.81 19.45
N VAL A 4 4.23 12.13 19.49
CA VAL A 4 4.80 13.03 18.49
C VAL A 4 5.81 13.93 19.17
N SER A 5 7.04 13.93 18.71
CA SER A 5 8.12 14.77 19.21
C SER A 5 8.53 15.76 18.13
N TYR A 6 8.56 17.04 18.51
CA TYR A 6 8.99 18.09 17.60
C TYR A 6 10.49 18.33 17.75
N PHE A 7 11.22 18.26 16.69
CA PHE A 7 12.58 18.75 16.61
C PHE A 7 12.57 20.09 15.88
N ARG A 8 12.77 21.21 16.58
CA ARG A 8 13.21 21.39 17.95
C ARG A 8 12.46 22.55 18.61
N TRP A 9 12.63 22.70 19.93
CA TRP A 9 11.98 23.80 20.67
C TRP A 9 12.39 25.18 20.17
N ARG A 10 13.70 25.48 20.12
CA ARG A 10 14.24 26.74 19.62
C ARG A 10 15.32 26.50 18.55
N GLN A 11 15.23 27.19 17.44
CA GLN A 11 16.25 27.12 16.39
C GLN A 11 17.62 27.52 16.93
N ALA A 12 18.65 26.70 16.64
CA ALA A 12 20.00 27.01 17.06
C ALA A 12 20.56 28.21 16.29
N PRO A 13 21.17 29.20 16.98
CA PRO A 13 21.81 30.33 16.30
C PRO A 13 23.19 30.00 15.74
N PHE A 14 23.70 28.78 15.92
CA PHE A 14 25.04 28.35 15.53
C PHE A 14 25.06 26.86 15.16
N ALA A 15 26.21 26.40 14.63
CA ALA A 15 26.49 25.03 14.20
C ALA A 15 25.60 24.57 13.02
N GLN A 16 25.73 23.29 12.65
CA GLN A 16 25.02 22.72 11.48
C GLN A 16 23.51 22.80 11.60
N GLU A 17 22.98 22.62 12.79
CA GLU A 17 21.54 22.58 13.04
C GLU A 17 20.85 23.96 12.98
N GLN A 18 21.58 25.03 12.73
CA GLN A 18 20.97 26.33 12.45
C GLN A 18 20.04 26.32 11.20
N MET A 19 20.21 25.31 10.34
CA MET A 19 19.33 25.08 9.17
C MET A 19 17.94 24.60 9.55
N HIS A 20 17.76 24.02 10.74
CA HIS A 20 16.50 23.47 11.21
C HIS A 20 15.68 24.53 11.95
N ALA A 21 14.49 24.82 11.45
CA ALA A 21 13.52 25.66 12.15
C ALA A 21 13.13 25.03 13.49
N GLY A 22 12.81 25.87 14.47
CA GLY A 22 12.23 25.43 15.75
C GLY A 22 10.84 25.96 15.96
N LEU A 23 10.18 25.55 17.06
CA LEU A 23 8.94 26.16 17.51
C LEU A 23 9.13 27.60 17.99
N GLN A 24 10.37 27.94 18.33
CA GLN A 24 10.82 29.31 18.54
C GLN A 24 11.96 29.67 17.58
N ARG A 25 12.01 30.93 17.19
CA ARG A 25 13.11 31.55 16.45
C ARG A 25 14.40 31.58 17.31
N PRO A 26 15.59 31.85 16.73
CA PRO A 26 16.84 31.96 17.50
C PRO A 26 16.80 33.03 18.61
N ASP A 27 16.02 34.09 18.41
CA ASP A 27 15.78 35.17 19.38
C ASP A 27 14.78 34.84 20.50
N GLY A 28 14.23 33.60 20.50
CA GLY A 28 13.27 33.15 21.52
C GLY A 28 11.81 33.53 21.24
N ILE A 29 11.56 34.24 20.13
CA ILE A 29 10.18 34.59 19.75
C ILE A 29 9.51 33.38 19.10
N ALA A 30 8.20 33.22 19.33
CA ALA A 30 7.38 32.15 18.73
C ALA A 30 7.50 32.15 17.20
N ALA A 31 7.80 30.99 16.63
CA ALA A 31 7.65 30.75 15.20
C ALA A 31 6.20 30.32 14.87
N PRO A 32 5.74 30.42 13.63
CA PRO A 32 4.37 30.05 13.28
C PRO A 32 3.95 28.65 13.74
N GLY A 33 4.85 27.66 13.64
CA GLY A 33 4.58 26.27 14.05
C GLY A 33 4.28 26.09 15.53
N LEU A 34 4.62 27.04 16.41
CA LEU A 34 4.27 26.95 17.83
C LEU A 34 2.76 27.09 18.06
N ALA A 35 2.09 27.96 17.31
CA ALA A 35 0.64 28.13 17.39
C ALA A 35 -0.08 26.84 16.95
N GLU A 36 0.38 26.22 15.87
CA GLU A 36 -0.16 24.96 15.35
C GLU A 36 0.06 23.81 16.35
N ALA A 37 1.27 23.65 16.88
CA ALA A 37 1.57 22.64 17.90
C ALA A 37 0.71 22.80 19.15
N THR A 38 0.47 24.05 19.56
CA THR A 38 -0.41 24.36 20.72
C THR A 38 -1.86 24.03 20.41
N GLN A 39 -2.33 24.26 19.18
CA GLN A 39 -3.68 23.87 18.77
C GLN A 39 -3.85 22.36 18.78
N VAL A 40 -2.90 21.60 18.23
CA VAL A 40 -2.90 20.13 18.23
C VAL A 40 -2.93 19.59 19.67
N ASP A 41 -2.15 20.18 20.61
CA ASP A 41 -2.17 19.78 22.03
C ASP A 41 -3.56 19.98 22.67
N LYS A 42 -4.26 21.07 22.36
CA LYS A 42 -5.61 21.32 22.84
C LYS A 42 -6.60 20.29 22.29
N GLU A 43 -6.57 20.03 20.98
CA GLU A 43 -7.45 19.07 20.30
C GLU A 43 -7.22 17.65 20.82
N LEU A 44 -5.97 17.22 20.98
CA LEU A 44 -5.66 15.89 21.49
C LEU A 44 -6.14 15.65 22.93
N LYS A 45 -6.32 16.70 23.74
CA LYS A 45 -6.91 16.57 25.09
C LYS A 45 -8.36 16.09 25.08
N GLU A 46 -9.07 16.33 24.00
CA GLU A 46 -10.46 15.87 23.80
C GLU A 46 -10.51 14.37 23.50
N PHE A 47 -9.43 13.79 22.98
CA PHE A 47 -9.34 12.40 22.53
C PHE A 47 -8.63 11.46 23.52
N LYS A 48 -8.76 11.67 24.81
CA LYS A 48 -8.15 10.78 25.81
C LYS A 48 -8.63 9.34 25.63
N GLY A 49 -7.68 8.40 25.52
CA GLY A 49 -7.98 6.97 25.39
C GLY A 49 -8.49 6.56 24.00
N ILE A 50 -8.01 7.21 22.94
CA ILE A 50 -8.29 6.77 21.55
C ILE A 50 -7.86 5.31 21.41
N GLN A 51 -8.83 4.46 21.08
CA GLN A 51 -8.56 3.07 20.72
C GLN A 51 -8.51 2.92 19.20
N GLN A 52 -7.48 2.27 18.72
CA GLN A 52 -7.37 1.95 17.29
C GLN A 52 -8.35 0.85 16.93
N VAL A 53 -8.91 0.94 15.72
CA VAL A 53 -9.67 -0.16 15.11
C VAL A 53 -8.69 -1.05 14.37
N GLN A 54 -8.80 -2.36 14.59
CA GLN A 54 -8.04 -3.36 13.81
C GLN A 54 -8.34 -3.21 12.33
N SER A 55 -7.32 -3.05 11.52
CA SER A 55 -7.49 -2.98 10.07
C SER A 55 -8.02 -4.31 9.52
N LYS A 56 -8.90 -4.24 8.53
CA LYS A 56 -9.37 -5.43 7.80
C LYS A 56 -8.51 -5.72 6.56
N VAL A 57 -7.59 -4.82 6.25
CA VAL A 57 -6.73 -4.89 5.08
C VAL A 57 -5.27 -4.79 5.51
N ALA A 58 -4.44 -5.65 4.95
CA ALA A 58 -3.01 -5.63 5.20
C ALA A 58 -2.20 -5.67 3.90
N LEU A 59 -1.00 -5.13 3.98
CA LEU A 59 0.02 -5.16 2.93
C LEU A 59 1.29 -5.78 3.50
N VAL A 60 1.82 -6.79 2.83
CA VAL A 60 3.10 -7.40 3.22
C VAL A 60 4.24 -6.63 2.59
N PHE A 61 5.19 -6.20 3.43
CA PHE A 61 6.42 -5.51 3.02
C PHE A 61 7.64 -6.29 3.48
N ASP A 62 8.63 -6.41 2.60
CA ASP A 62 9.85 -7.18 2.84
C ASP A 62 11.11 -6.42 2.41
N TYR A 63 12.02 -6.17 3.37
CA TYR A 63 13.28 -5.51 3.07
C TYR A 63 14.24 -6.38 2.25
N GLU A 64 14.22 -7.69 2.41
CA GLU A 64 15.10 -8.59 1.63
C GLU A 64 14.69 -8.59 0.15
N SER A 65 13.39 -8.59 -0.13
CA SER A 65 12.87 -8.39 -1.49
C SER A 65 13.28 -7.02 -2.04
N CYS A 66 13.19 -5.95 -1.24
CA CYS A 66 13.62 -4.61 -1.63
C CYS A 66 15.10 -4.60 -2.05
N TRP A 67 15.98 -5.11 -1.21
CA TRP A 67 17.41 -5.18 -1.49
C TRP A 67 17.74 -6.06 -2.71
N ALA A 68 17.04 -7.19 -2.86
CA ALA A 68 17.24 -8.08 -4.02
C ALA A 68 16.84 -7.40 -5.33
N TRP A 69 15.78 -6.58 -5.34
CA TRP A 69 15.40 -5.77 -6.49
C TRP A 69 16.43 -4.69 -6.81
N GLU A 70 17.00 -4.05 -5.79
CA GLU A 70 18.04 -3.01 -5.94
C GLU A 70 19.36 -3.56 -6.44
N ILE A 71 19.75 -4.77 -6.01
CA ILE A 71 20.99 -5.44 -6.45
C ILE A 71 20.93 -5.81 -7.95
N GLN A 72 19.75 -6.20 -8.43
CA GLN A 72 19.52 -6.60 -9.83
C GLN A 72 18.30 -5.86 -10.41
N PRO A 73 18.42 -4.54 -10.65
CA PRO A 73 17.30 -3.77 -11.19
C PRO A 73 17.05 -4.20 -12.64
N GLN A 74 15.78 -4.37 -13.00
CA GLN A 74 15.35 -4.75 -14.33
C GLN A 74 15.09 -3.53 -15.25
N GLY A 75 15.26 -2.33 -14.75
CA GLY A 75 15.09 -1.08 -15.47
C GLY A 75 15.31 0.12 -14.53
N LYS A 76 15.42 1.33 -15.10
CA LYS A 76 15.66 2.56 -14.33
C LYS A 76 14.57 2.85 -13.31
N ASP A 77 13.31 2.60 -13.67
CA ASP A 77 12.13 2.90 -12.88
C ASP A 77 11.56 1.64 -12.19
N PHE A 78 12.39 0.61 -12.04
CA PHE A 78 12.01 -0.69 -11.52
C PHE A 78 12.38 -0.79 -10.03
N SER A 79 11.49 -0.34 -9.16
CA SER A 79 11.67 -0.27 -7.72
C SER A 79 10.61 -1.08 -6.97
N TYR A 80 11.05 -1.95 -6.07
CA TYR A 80 10.14 -2.68 -5.17
C TYR A 80 9.29 -1.73 -4.31
N PHE A 81 9.94 -0.70 -3.76
CA PHE A 81 9.25 0.28 -2.93
C PHE A 81 8.14 0.99 -3.70
N GLU A 82 8.40 1.41 -4.94
CA GLU A 82 7.39 2.08 -5.77
C GLU A 82 6.22 1.13 -6.12
N LEU A 83 6.48 -0.15 -6.43
CA LEU A 83 5.43 -1.14 -6.63
C LEU A 83 4.54 -1.28 -5.40
N VAL A 84 5.15 -1.48 -4.23
CA VAL A 84 4.44 -1.60 -2.96
C VAL A 84 3.67 -0.32 -2.63
N TYR A 85 4.28 0.84 -2.89
CA TYR A 85 3.66 2.14 -2.67
C TYR A 85 2.44 2.37 -3.56
N ASP A 86 2.47 1.91 -4.81
CA ASP A 86 1.31 1.98 -5.71
C ASP A 86 0.11 1.20 -5.15
N TYR A 87 0.33 -0.01 -4.62
CA TYR A 87 -0.73 -0.76 -3.94
C TYR A 87 -1.23 -0.04 -2.67
N TYR A 88 -0.31 0.45 -1.85
CA TYR A 88 -0.66 1.22 -0.66
C TYR A 88 -1.46 2.48 -1.01
N LYS A 89 -1.03 3.23 -2.02
CA LYS A 89 -1.70 4.43 -2.52
C LYS A 89 -3.13 4.14 -2.97
N ALA A 90 -3.33 3.05 -3.73
CA ALA A 90 -4.65 2.62 -4.17
C ALA A 90 -5.56 2.29 -2.97
N LEU A 91 -5.08 1.50 -2.01
CA LEU A 91 -5.81 1.17 -0.79
C LEU A 91 -6.18 2.43 0.01
N ARG A 92 -5.24 3.36 0.17
CA ARG A 92 -5.50 4.62 0.89
C ARG A 92 -6.48 5.55 0.17
N SER A 93 -6.51 5.53 -1.17
CA SER A 93 -7.48 6.28 -1.97
C SER A 93 -8.90 5.73 -1.87
N LEU A 94 -9.05 4.47 -1.47
CA LEU A 94 -10.32 3.83 -1.16
C LEU A 94 -10.76 4.03 0.31
N GLY A 95 -10.10 4.91 1.05
CA GLY A 95 -10.44 5.22 2.44
C GLY A 95 -10.08 4.12 3.45
N LEU A 96 -9.30 3.13 3.04
CA LEU A 96 -8.97 1.99 3.88
C LEU A 96 -7.84 2.31 4.86
N SER A 97 -7.96 1.83 6.09
CA SER A 97 -6.82 1.64 6.99
C SER A 97 -6.06 0.40 6.55
N VAL A 98 -4.73 0.45 6.58
CA VAL A 98 -3.86 -0.64 6.08
C VAL A 98 -2.80 -0.92 7.12
N ASP A 99 -2.70 -2.18 7.55
CA ASP A 99 -1.59 -2.65 8.37
C ASP A 99 -0.45 -3.11 7.47
N ILE A 100 0.78 -2.77 7.84
CA ILE A 100 1.98 -3.23 7.14
C ILE A 100 2.54 -4.42 7.91
N LEU A 101 2.57 -5.57 7.25
CA LEU A 101 2.99 -6.83 7.87
C LEU A 101 4.39 -7.24 7.40
N PRO A 102 5.20 -7.80 8.30
CA PRO A 102 6.45 -8.44 7.91
C PRO A 102 6.19 -9.76 7.16
N PRO A 103 7.14 -10.25 6.35
CA PRO A 103 7.00 -11.53 5.64
C PRO A 103 7.00 -12.74 6.60
N THR A 104 7.34 -12.54 7.87
CA THR A 104 7.32 -13.58 8.92
C THR A 104 6.00 -13.69 9.67
N GLN A 105 4.95 -13.00 9.21
CA GLN A 105 3.62 -13.02 9.83
C GLN A 105 3.03 -14.44 9.84
N LYS A 106 2.63 -14.91 11.01
CA LYS A 106 2.14 -16.28 11.21
C LYS A 106 0.62 -16.40 11.29
N ASP A 107 -0.06 -15.32 11.58
CA ASP A 107 -1.51 -15.28 11.72
C ASP A 107 -2.09 -14.15 10.88
N LEU A 108 -3.01 -14.50 9.99
CA LEU A 108 -3.70 -13.60 9.08
C LEU A 108 -5.21 -13.52 9.34
N SER A 109 -5.69 -14.17 10.42
CA SER A 109 -7.12 -14.38 10.70
C SER A 109 -7.93 -13.09 10.90
N ASP A 110 -7.28 -12.01 11.37
CA ASP A 110 -7.93 -10.72 11.61
C ASP A 110 -8.26 -9.95 10.31
N TYR A 111 -7.62 -10.33 9.21
CA TYR A 111 -7.74 -9.62 7.94
C TYR A 111 -8.79 -10.24 7.03
N LYS A 112 -9.32 -9.43 6.12
CA LYS A 112 -10.22 -9.82 5.03
C LYS A 112 -9.55 -9.78 3.67
N VAL A 113 -8.62 -8.83 3.50
CA VAL A 113 -7.87 -8.63 2.27
C VAL A 113 -6.40 -8.45 2.59
N ILE A 114 -5.54 -9.18 1.90
CA ILE A 114 -4.09 -9.06 2.00
C ILE A 114 -3.53 -8.83 0.61
N VAL A 115 -2.62 -7.86 0.48
CA VAL A 115 -1.88 -7.63 -0.75
C VAL A 115 -0.39 -7.94 -0.53
N MET A 116 0.22 -8.63 -1.47
CA MET A 116 1.63 -9.04 -1.46
C MET A 116 2.30 -8.72 -2.80
N PRO A 117 2.57 -7.46 -3.13
CA PRO A 117 3.27 -7.12 -4.36
C PRO A 117 4.77 -7.40 -4.24
N GLY A 118 5.33 -8.19 -5.16
CA GLY A 118 6.78 -8.32 -5.31
C GLY A 118 7.52 -9.04 -4.20
N LEU A 119 6.84 -9.70 -3.29
CA LEU A 119 7.46 -10.52 -2.23
C LEU A 119 8.16 -11.73 -2.85
N MET A 120 9.48 -11.64 -3.06
CA MET A 120 10.23 -12.63 -3.83
C MET A 120 10.24 -14.01 -3.22
N HIS A 121 10.37 -14.10 -1.90
CA HIS A 121 10.37 -15.37 -1.17
C HIS A 121 9.23 -15.39 -0.15
N ILE A 122 8.49 -16.50 -0.14
CA ILE A 122 7.48 -16.78 0.88
C ILE A 122 8.05 -17.85 1.79
N ASP A 123 8.31 -17.50 3.06
CA ASP A 123 8.80 -18.48 4.02
C ASP A 123 7.72 -19.48 4.42
N LYS A 124 8.13 -20.58 5.05
CA LYS A 124 7.19 -21.66 5.43
C LYS A 124 6.12 -21.20 6.43
N ALA A 125 6.42 -20.24 7.28
CA ALA A 125 5.45 -19.74 8.26
C ALA A 125 4.35 -18.92 7.59
N LEU A 126 4.74 -18.02 6.69
CA LEU A 126 3.79 -17.24 5.90
C LEU A 126 3.00 -18.12 4.91
N GLU A 127 3.66 -19.11 4.30
CA GLU A 127 2.99 -20.10 3.43
C GLU A 127 1.84 -20.78 4.15
N LEU A 128 2.08 -21.32 5.36
CA LEU A 128 1.05 -21.96 6.19
C LEU A 128 -0.06 -20.98 6.62
N ALA A 129 0.31 -19.74 6.93
CA ALA A 129 -0.65 -18.69 7.23
C ALA A 129 -1.55 -18.38 6.03
N ILE A 130 -0.99 -18.32 4.81
CA ILE A 130 -1.75 -18.11 3.57
C ILE A 130 -2.66 -19.29 3.27
N GLU A 131 -2.20 -20.55 3.46
CA GLU A 131 -3.02 -21.74 3.26
C GLU A 131 -4.27 -21.74 4.15
N SER A 132 -4.13 -21.31 5.41
CA SER A 132 -5.23 -21.22 6.38
C SER A 132 -6.10 -19.98 6.23
N PHE A 133 -5.63 -18.96 5.52
CA PHE A 133 -6.30 -17.68 5.38
C PHE A 133 -7.62 -17.79 4.62
N LYS A 134 -8.72 -17.28 5.22
CA LYS A 134 -10.08 -17.36 4.67
C LYS A 134 -10.48 -16.14 3.84
N GLY A 135 -9.72 -15.05 3.93
CA GLY A 135 -9.95 -13.83 3.14
C GLY A 135 -9.36 -13.93 1.72
N VAL A 136 -9.26 -12.80 1.07
CA VAL A 136 -8.69 -12.67 -0.28
C VAL A 136 -7.24 -12.24 -0.23
N LEU A 137 -6.38 -12.99 -0.92
CA LEU A 137 -5.00 -12.64 -1.17
C LEU A 137 -4.84 -12.16 -2.61
N ILE A 138 -4.21 -11.00 -2.78
CA ILE A 138 -3.77 -10.46 -4.07
C ILE A 138 -2.25 -10.41 -4.08
N ALA A 139 -1.61 -11.26 -4.87
CA ALA A 139 -0.19 -11.24 -5.12
C ALA A 139 0.11 -10.40 -6.38
N GLY A 140 1.17 -9.61 -6.31
CA GLY A 140 1.64 -8.83 -7.47
C GLY A 140 2.74 -9.57 -8.23
N PRO A 141 3.27 -8.96 -9.28
CA PRO A 141 4.34 -9.58 -10.07
C PRO A 141 5.57 -9.88 -9.21
N ARG A 142 6.30 -10.92 -9.57
CA ARG A 142 7.50 -11.43 -8.90
C ARG A 142 7.28 -12.03 -7.50
N THR A 143 6.05 -12.06 -6.99
CA THR A 143 5.77 -12.73 -5.71
C THR A 143 5.98 -14.24 -5.85
N GLY A 144 6.70 -14.84 -4.89
CA GLY A 144 7.05 -16.25 -4.92
C GLY A 144 8.01 -16.64 -6.05
N SER A 145 8.89 -15.71 -6.46
CA SER A 145 9.80 -15.92 -7.60
C SER A 145 11.19 -16.43 -7.21
N LYS A 146 11.52 -16.46 -5.92
CA LYS A 146 12.84 -16.84 -5.42
C LYS A 146 12.74 -17.81 -4.25
N THR A 147 13.80 -18.60 -4.08
CA THR A 147 14.04 -19.37 -2.84
C THR A 147 14.57 -18.46 -1.73
N ALA A 148 14.70 -18.97 -0.50
CA ALA A 148 15.32 -18.26 0.62
C ALA A 148 16.74 -17.74 0.32
N ASN A 149 17.48 -18.42 -0.56
CA ASN A 149 18.82 -18.00 -0.99
C ASN A 149 18.80 -17.15 -2.26
N MET A 150 17.66 -16.56 -2.62
CA MET A 150 17.46 -15.74 -3.82
C MET A 150 17.77 -16.44 -5.16
N ASN A 151 17.75 -17.77 -5.18
CA ASN A 151 17.87 -18.55 -6.40
C ASN A 151 16.51 -18.72 -7.09
N ILE A 152 16.52 -18.98 -8.38
CA ILE A 152 15.32 -19.42 -9.11
C ILE A 152 14.94 -20.83 -8.60
N PRO A 153 13.70 -21.03 -8.12
CA PRO A 153 13.28 -22.33 -7.62
C PRO A 153 13.17 -23.35 -8.77
N LYS A 154 13.30 -24.65 -8.44
CA LYS A 154 13.16 -25.74 -9.44
C LYS A 154 11.78 -25.76 -10.10
N GLN A 155 10.73 -25.57 -9.30
CA GLN A 155 9.41 -25.26 -9.80
C GLN A 155 9.40 -23.79 -10.19
N LEU A 156 9.13 -23.50 -11.46
CA LEU A 156 9.09 -22.12 -11.93
C LEU A 156 7.98 -21.29 -11.24
N PRO A 157 8.23 -19.99 -10.99
CA PRO A 157 7.26 -19.12 -10.32
C PRO A 157 5.95 -18.95 -11.13
N PRO A 158 4.89 -18.42 -10.51
CA PRO A 158 4.83 -17.96 -9.11
C PRO A 158 4.63 -19.13 -8.14
N ILE A 159 5.38 -19.14 -7.02
CA ILE A 159 5.15 -20.09 -5.95
C ILE A 159 4.37 -19.39 -4.83
N VAL A 160 3.05 -19.39 -5.00
CA VAL A 160 2.11 -18.76 -4.08
C VAL A 160 0.98 -19.77 -3.79
N PRO A 161 0.66 -20.08 -2.53
CA PRO A 161 -0.39 -21.02 -2.20
C PRO A 161 -1.73 -20.69 -2.85
N GLY A 162 -2.30 -21.62 -3.59
CA GLY A 162 -3.57 -21.48 -4.28
C GLY A 162 -3.51 -20.74 -5.62
N ILE A 163 -2.31 -20.43 -6.14
CA ILE A 163 -2.08 -19.91 -7.49
C ILE A 163 -1.47 -21.00 -8.37
N GLU A 164 -2.04 -21.23 -9.55
CA GLU A 164 -1.59 -22.21 -10.52
C GLU A 164 -1.27 -21.51 -11.85
N GLY A 165 -0.03 -21.59 -12.24
CA GLY A 165 0.51 -21.00 -13.47
C GLY A 165 2.03 -21.07 -13.47
N THR A 166 2.64 -20.72 -14.59
CA THR A 166 4.10 -20.73 -14.73
C THR A 166 4.56 -19.49 -15.48
N VAL A 167 5.50 -18.75 -14.91
CA VAL A 167 6.18 -17.65 -15.61
C VAL A 167 7.16 -18.26 -16.62
N ALA A 168 6.83 -18.20 -17.90
CA ALA A 168 7.66 -18.71 -18.98
C ALA A 168 8.75 -17.71 -19.39
N SER A 169 8.43 -16.43 -19.37
CA SER A 169 9.34 -15.32 -19.67
C SER A 169 8.83 -14.03 -19.06
N VAL A 170 9.67 -13.00 -19.05
CA VAL A 170 9.36 -11.69 -18.50
C VAL A 170 9.74 -10.59 -19.49
N GLU A 171 9.06 -9.46 -19.40
CA GLU A 171 9.31 -8.28 -20.21
C GLU A 171 9.48 -7.06 -19.32
N THR A 172 10.59 -6.35 -19.47
CA THR A 172 10.73 -4.98 -18.97
C THR A 172 10.19 -4.03 -20.02
N LEU A 173 9.16 -3.28 -19.68
CA LEU A 173 8.55 -2.32 -20.58
C LEU A 173 9.36 -1.02 -20.59
N ARG A 174 9.57 -0.48 -21.79
CA ARG A 174 10.25 0.83 -21.95
C ARG A 174 9.40 1.93 -21.31
N PRO A 175 10.00 3.05 -20.91
CA PRO A 175 9.25 4.23 -20.48
C PRO A 175 8.16 4.57 -21.51
N ASN A 176 6.96 4.86 -21.05
CA ASN A 176 5.75 5.12 -21.86
C ASN A 176 5.18 3.92 -22.65
N ALA A 177 5.79 2.75 -22.60
CA ALA A 177 5.17 1.53 -23.09
C ALA A 177 4.25 0.96 -22.00
N SER A 178 3.13 0.38 -22.43
CA SER A 178 2.17 -0.25 -21.53
C SER A 178 1.42 -1.36 -22.24
N ILE A 179 0.85 -2.28 -21.47
CA ILE A 179 0.02 -3.38 -21.99
C ILE A 179 -1.37 -3.19 -21.40
N ALA A 180 -2.34 -2.87 -22.25
CA ALA A 180 -3.72 -2.63 -21.85
C ALA A 180 -4.41 -3.94 -21.43
N ILE A 181 -5.30 -3.85 -20.43
CA ILE A 181 -6.12 -4.94 -19.91
C ILE A 181 -7.54 -4.79 -20.45
N GLU A 182 -8.18 -5.89 -20.86
CA GLU A 182 -9.53 -5.87 -21.44
C GLU A 182 -10.58 -5.23 -20.52
N ALA A 183 -10.48 -5.46 -19.21
CA ALA A 183 -11.36 -4.89 -18.21
C ALA A 183 -11.06 -3.43 -17.81
N GLY A 184 -10.10 -2.79 -18.45
CA GLY A 184 -9.66 -1.41 -18.19
C GLY A 184 -8.36 -1.32 -17.39
N GLY A 185 -7.65 -0.20 -17.58
CA GLY A 185 -6.32 0.03 -17.05
C GLY A 185 -5.23 -0.73 -17.82
N LYS A 186 -4.02 -0.75 -17.27
CA LYS A 186 -2.85 -1.28 -17.96
C LYS A 186 -1.75 -1.71 -17.00
N PHE A 187 -0.82 -2.52 -17.52
CA PHE A 187 0.48 -2.78 -16.90
C PHE A 187 1.53 -1.85 -17.48
N ASN A 188 2.40 -1.34 -16.60
CA ASN A 188 3.58 -0.54 -16.93
C ASN A 188 4.83 -1.28 -16.44
N CYS A 189 6.02 -0.82 -16.79
CA CYS A 189 7.32 -1.26 -16.28
C CYS A 189 7.63 -2.75 -16.45
N TRP A 190 6.71 -3.66 -16.12
CA TRP A 190 6.95 -5.10 -16.03
C TRP A 190 5.73 -5.93 -16.39
N MET A 191 5.97 -7.02 -17.14
CA MET A 191 4.98 -8.03 -17.48
C MET A 191 5.60 -9.42 -17.44
N GLU A 192 4.89 -10.39 -16.88
CA GLU A 192 5.21 -11.81 -16.85
C GLU A 192 4.34 -12.57 -17.86
N ASN A 193 4.96 -13.32 -18.75
CA ASN A 193 4.26 -14.17 -19.70
C ASN A 193 3.92 -15.50 -19.01
N LEU A 194 2.68 -15.66 -18.63
CA LEU A 194 2.18 -16.81 -17.89
C LEU A 194 1.66 -17.89 -18.84
N ILE A 195 2.04 -19.14 -18.58
CA ILE A 195 1.53 -20.35 -19.22
C ILE A 195 1.02 -21.36 -18.19
N ASN A 196 0.36 -22.40 -18.61
CA ASN A 196 -0.20 -23.46 -17.75
C ASN A 196 -1.13 -22.92 -16.65
N CYS A 197 -1.89 -21.87 -16.96
CA CYS A 197 -2.82 -21.27 -16.03
C CYS A 197 -4.16 -22.01 -16.07
N ASN A 198 -4.58 -22.59 -14.93
CA ASN A 198 -5.85 -23.30 -14.88
C ASN A 198 -7.06 -22.35 -14.87
N ASN A 199 -6.91 -21.17 -14.28
CA ASN A 199 -7.97 -20.17 -14.19
C ASN A 199 -7.42 -18.79 -14.55
N ILE A 200 -7.91 -18.21 -15.63
CA ILE A 200 -7.62 -16.85 -16.04
C ILE A 200 -8.84 -15.99 -15.68
N ILE A 201 -8.63 -15.01 -14.81
CA ILE A 201 -9.67 -14.08 -14.37
C ILE A 201 -9.82 -12.94 -15.37
N GLU A 202 -8.68 -12.36 -15.82
CA GLU A 202 -8.65 -11.27 -16.79
C GLU A 202 -7.51 -11.47 -17.79
N ARG A 203 -7.68 -10.88 -18.99
CA ARG A 203 -6.67 -10.89 -20.06
C ARG A 203 -6.22 -9.48 -20.41
N CYS A 204 -5.02 -9.41 -20.95
CA CYS A 204 -4.56 -8.24 -21.70
C CYS A 204 -5.24 -8.21 -23.08
N ASN A 205 -5.29 -7.03 -23.71
CA ASN A 205 -5.86 -6.86 -25.06
C ASN A 205 -5.16 -7.70 -26.14
N ASP A 206 -3.92 -8.14 -25.89
CA ASP A 206 -3.16 -9.04 -26.75
C ASP A 206 -3.42 -10.53 -26.46
N GLY A 207 -4.38 -10.84 -25.58
CA GLY A 207 -4.82 -12.19 -25.22
C GLY A 207 -4.01 -12.88 -24.12
N ARG A 208 -2.91 -12.30 -23.66
CA ARG A 208 -2.10 -12.87 -22.56
C ARG A 208 -2.86 -12.81 -21.22
N PRO A 209 -2.63 -13.76 -20.30
CA PRO A 209 -3.19 -13.68 -18.96
C PRO A 209 -2.71 -12.41 -18.23
N ALA A 210 -3.64 -11.60 -17.74
CA ALA A 210 -3.36 -10.44 -16.91
C ALA A 210 -3.49 -10.77 -15.43
N ILE A 211 -4.58 -11.46 -15.06
CA ILE A 211 -4.85 -11.90 -13.70
C ILE A 211 -5.23 -13.37 -13.75
N ILE A 212 -4.58 -14.18 -12.91
CA ILE A 212 -4.85 -15.60 -12.78
C ILE A 212 -5.22 -15.95 -11.35
N GLY A 213 -5.83 -17.12 -11.16
CA GLY A 213 -6.16 -17.69 -9.86
C GLY A 213 -7.65 -17.86 -9.63
N GLN A 214 -8.07 -17.71 -8.40
CA GLN A 214 -9.45 -17.88 -7.95
C GLN A 214 -9.96 -16.63 -7.25
N LYS A 215 -11.27 -16.59 -6.92
CA LYS A 215 -11.88 -15.43 -6.25
C LYS A 215 -11.12 -14.98 -4.98
N ASN A 216 -10.54 -15.92 -4.25
CA ASN A 216 -9.84 -15.64 -2.98
C ASN A 216 -8.31 -15.71 -3.08
N ARG A 217 -7.75 -16.03 -4.24
CA ARG A 217 -6.31 -16.08 -4.51
C ARG A 217 -6.08 -15.57 -5.92
N GLN A 218 -5.53 -14.37 -6.02
CA GLN A 218 -5.31 -13.70 -7.30
C GLN A 218 -3.84 -13.34 -7.48
N TYR A 219 -3.36 -13.47 -8.69
CA TYR A 219 -1.99 -13.10 -9.07
C TYR A 219 -2.03 -12.18 -10.29
N LEU A 220 -1.47 -11.00 -10.15
CA LEU A 220 -1.33 -10.02 -11.23
C LEU A 220 0.00 -10.25 -11.95
N ALA A 221 -0.06 -10.47 -13.25
CA ALA A 221 1.11 -10.80 -14.08
C ALA A 221 2.00 -9.60 -14.43
N GLY A 222 1.62 -8.39 -14.08
CA GLY A 222 2.38 -7.19 -14.43
C GLY A 222 2.27 -6.11 -13.36
N TRP A 223 3.01 -5.01 -13.55
CA TRP A 223 2.95 -3.83 -12.69
C TRP A 223 1.70 -3.02 -13.03
N PRO A 224 0.65 -3.07 -12.20
CA PRO A 224 -0.62 -2.45 -12.49
C PRO A 224 -0.57 -0.94 -12.31
N ASP A 225 -1.32 -0.20 -13.10
CA ASP A 225 -1.59 1.21 -12.85
C ASP A 225 -2.65 1.40 -11.75
N GLN A 226 -2.90 2.65 -11.38
CA GLN A 226 -3.86 2.98 -10.31
C GLN A 226 -5.31 2.63 -10.70
N GLU A 227 -5.64 2.60 -11.98
CA GLU A 227 -6.98 2.21 -12.45
C GLU A 227 -7.24 0.73 -12.17
N VAL A 228 -6.31 -0.15 -12.58
CA VAL A 228 -6.37 -1.59 -12.29
C VAL A 228 -6.44 -1.86 -10.80
N LEU A 229 -5.56 -1.23 -10.02
CA LEU A 229 -5.51 -1.44 -8.57
C LEU A 229 -6.80 -1.00 -7.88
N LYS A 230 -7.29 0.19 -8.16
CA LYS A 230 -8.53 0.70 -7.54
C LYS A 230 -9.73 -0.19 -7.89
N ARG A 231 -9.85 -0.63 -9.14
CA ARG A 231 -10.93 -1.53 -9.58
C ARG A 231 -10.87 -2.86 -8.84
N ILE A 232 -9.77 -3.59 -8.90
CA ILE A 232 -9.63 -4.91 -8.28
C ILE A 232 -9.81 -4.83 -6.76
N LEU A 233 -9.18 -3.85 -6.11
CA LEU A 233 -9.29 -3.68 -4.67
C LEU A 233 -10.70 -3.30 -4.23
N SER A 234 -11.42 -2.48 -5.01
CA SER A 234 -12.82 -2.16 -4.75
C SER A 234 -13.71 -3.39 -4.82
N ASP A 235 -13.55 -4.21 -5.87
CA ASP A 235 -14.34 -5.42 -6.08
C ASP A 235 -14.09 -6.43 -4.95
N VAL A 236 -12.84 -6.64 -4.60
CA VAL A 236 -12.45 -7.56 -3.52
C VAL A 236 -12.94 -7.08 -2.16
N CYS A 237 -12.78 -5.80 -1.84
CA CYS A 237 -13.29 -5.22 -0.60
C CYS A 237 -14.81 -5.37 -0.49
N SER A 238 -15.53 -5.06 -1.57
CA SER A 238 -16.99 -5.22 -1.62
C SER A 238 -17.40 -6.67 -1.40
N ALA A 239 -16.76 -7.62 -2.06
CA ALA A 239 -17.01 -9.06 -1.89
C ALA A 239 -16.72 -9.58 -0.47
N GLN A 240 -15.83 -8.91 0.27
CA GLN A 240 -15.46 -9.24 1.65
C GLN A 240 -16.22 -8.41 2.70
N ASN A 241 -17.21 -7.61 2.30
CA ASN A 241 -17.95 -6.67 3.17
C ASN A 241 -17.00 -5.70 3.91
N VAL A 242 -15.96 -5.23 3.23
CA VAL A 242 -15.08 -4.15 3.70
C VAL A 242 -15.56 -2.86 3.07
N SER A 243 -16.04 -1.94 3.90
CA SER A 243 -16.53 -0.63 3.45
C SER A 243 -15.40 0.19 2.84
N ILE A 244 -15.67 0.80 1.70
CA ILE A 244 -14.75 1.70 1.00
C ILE A 244 -15.37 3.08 0.84
N THR A 245 -14.53 4.09 0.78
CA THR A 245 -14.90 5.47 0.44
C THR A 245 -13.89 5.97 -0.59
N GLN A 246 -14.35 6.26 -1.81
CA GLN A 246 -13.45 6.83 -2.81
C GLN A 246 -13.07 8.24 -2.41
N LEU A 247 -11.77 8.48 -2.27
CA LEU A 247 -11.21 9.75 -1.83
C LEU A 247 -10.44 10.43 -2.96
N PRO A 248 -10.48 11.76 -3.04
CA PRO A 248 -9.53 12.54 -3.84
C PRO A 248 -8.09 12.25 -3.41
N ASP A 249 -7.13 12.45 -4.30
CA ASP A 249 -5.72 12.14 -4.04
C ASP A 249 -5.13 12.88 -2.84
N CYS A 250 -5.65 14.06 -2.51
CA CYS A 250 -5.22 14.87 -1.38
C CYS A 250 -5.93 14.54 -0.06
N VAL A 251 -6.96 13.68 -0.06
CA VAL A 251 -7.74 13.37 1.14
C VAL A 251 -7.40 11.99 1.67
N ARG A 252 -7.31 11.85 2.98
CA ARG A 252 -7.18 10.57 3.68
C ARG A 252 -8.15 10.52 4.85
N VAL A 253 -8.54 9.30 5.23
CA VAL A 253 -9.33 9.05 6.43
C VAL A 253 -8.62 8.07 7.36
N ARG A 254 -8.92 8.19 8.64
CA ARG A 254 -8.53 7.23 9.66
C ARG A 254 -9.66 7.05 10.65
N ASP A 255 -10.09 5.80 10.82
CA ASP A 255 -11.08 5.43 11.81
C ASP A 255 -10.41 5.02 13.12
N THR A 256 -11.02 5.41 14.21
CA THR A 256 -10.79 4.90 15.55
C THR A 256 -12.08 4.23 16.01
N LEU A 257 -12.13 3.69 17.22
CA LEU A 257 -13.33 3.03 17.71
C LEU A 257 -14.56 3.95 17.78
N LYS A 258 -14.35 5.25 17.96
CA LYS A 258 -15.43 6.23 18.19
C LYS A 258 -15.47 7.38 17.19
N HIS A 259 -14.40 7.58 16.41
CA HIS A 259 -14.28 8.77 15.54
C HIS A 259 -13.68 8.40 14.20
N ARG A 260 -14.14 9.09 13.17
CA ARG A 260 -13.48 9.16 11.87
C ARG A 260 -12.79 10.49 11.73
N PHE A 261 -11.49 10.46 11.42
CA PHE A 261 -10.68 11.63 11.13
C PHE A 261 -10.52 11.76 9.61
N TRP A 262 -10.70 12.97 9.12
CA TRP A 262 -10.53 13.36 7.73
C TRP A 262 -9.35 14.32 7.63
N PHE A 263 -8.42 14.04 6.74
CA PHE A 263 -7.22 14.83 6.52
C PHE A 263 -7.23 15.35 5.09
N ASN A 264 -7.14 16.67 4.92
CA ASN A 264 -6.94 17.31 3.63
C ASN A 264 -5.50 17.82 3.53
N TYR A 265 -4.72 17.23 2.65
CA TYR A 265 -3.33 17.62 2.38
C TYR A 265 -3.20 18.65 1.25
N SER A 266 -4.32 19.13 0.71
CA SER A 266 -4.35 20.16 -0.33
C SER A 266 -4.28 21.57 0.27
N GLU A 267 -3.75 22.51 -0.47
CA GLU A 267 -3.80 23.96 -0.18
C GLU A 267 -5.19 24.58 -0.41
N THR A 268 -6.14 23.79 -0.92
CA THR A 268 -7.51 24.23 -1.21
C THR A 268 -8.54 23.40 -0.43
N GLU A 269 -9.73 23.95 -0.26
CA GLU A 269 -10.87 23.24 0.31
C GLU A 269 -11.18 22.00 -0.55
N SER A 270 -11.48 20.88 0.09
CA SER A 270 -11.96 19.64 -0.54
C SER A 270 -13.33 19.28 0.01
N ILE A 271 -14.19 18.70 -0.84
CA ILE A 271 -15.52 18.22 -0.44
C ILE A 271 -15.61 16.73 -0.73
N VAL A 272 -15.92 15.93 0.30
CA VAL A 272 -16.10 14.48 0.16
C VAL A 272 -17.39 14.07 0.86
N GLY A 273 -18.31 13.48 0.12
CA GLY A 273 -19.58 13.02 0.69
C GLY A 273 -20.41 14.13 1.36
N GLY A 274 -20.25 15.38 0.92
CA GLY A 274 -20.90 16.55 1.53
C GLY A 274 -20.13 17.16 2.71
N ILE A 275 -19.03 16.55 3.14
CA ILE A 275 -18.18 17.03 4.21
C ILE A 275 -17.16 18.03 3.62
N LYS A 276 -17.12 19.23 4.16
CA LYS A 276 -16.16 20.27 3.78
C LYS A 276 -14.89 20.16 4.61
N LEU A 277 -13.76 19.97 3.95
CA LEU A 277 -12.45 19.83 4.54
C LEU A 277 -11.63 21.08 4.29
N PRO A 278 -11.21 21.80 5.34
CA PRO A 278 -10.42 23.02 5.15
C PRO A 278 -9.06 22.72 4.50
N PRO A 279 -8.43 23.72 3.88
CA PRO A 279 -7.08 23.57 3.33
C PRO A 279 -6.10 23.13 4.40
N SER A 280 -5.23 22.14 4.09
CA SER A 280 -4.21 21.60 5.00
C SER A 280 -4.75 21.28 6.40
N GLY A 281 -6.02 20.85 6.46
CA GLY A 281 -6.76 20.76 7.71
C GLY A 281 -7.19 19.34 8.06
N VAL A 282 -7.62 19.20 9.31
CA VAL A 282 -8.17 17.97 9.87
C VAL A 282 -9.53 18.27 10.48
N ILE A 283 -10.50 17.43 10.19
CA ILE A 283 -11.78 17.42 10.90
C ILE A 283 -12.10 15.99 11.37
N TRP A 284 -13.02 15.85 12.30
CA TRP A 284 -13.48 14.55 12.77
C TRP A 284 -14.97 14.55 13.03
N GLU A 285 -15.53 13.36 13.00
CA GLU A 285 -16.93 13.07 13.34
C GLU A 285 -17.01 11.84 14.23
N SER A 286 -18.07 11.73 15.03
CA SER A 286 -18.34 10.52 15.82
C SER A 286 -18.89 9.42 14.90
N LEU A 287 -18.42 8.17 15.12
CA LEU A 287 -18.89 6.95 14.46
C LEU A 287 -20.05 6.31 15.21
#